data_81172ee274d50c5648d6b64e9f861b1f
#
_entry.id   81172ee274d50c5648d6b64e9f861b1f
#
_cell.length_a   1.000
_cell.length_b   1.000
_cell.length_c   1.000
_cell.angle_alpha   90.00
_cell.angle_beta   90.00
_cell.angle_gamma   90.00
#
_symmetry.space_group_name_H-M   'P 1'
#
loop_
_entity.id
_entity.type
_entity.pdbx_description
1 polymer ?
#
loop_
_entity_poly.entity_id
_entity_poly.type
_entity_poly.pdbx_seq_one_letter_code
_entity_poly.pdbx_strand_id
1 'polypeptide(L)'
;LFDVLTELRSRGVLWAINTGRELLHIEEGLREFNFPIDPDFVLTAEREVFHRGPGGQWQDFGDWNQRCYKAHDELYLRSGSLLHDILAFLDRDTKAHPIFEGDRIIGLAAENDAEMDRICEFLERERVRVPGFQYMRNTVYARFCHEDFSKGTALSELGRLTGISPEHIFAAGDHYNDLPMLDGRHARWVACPGNSVEAVKEMVTRTGGHVASHECSEGVVEALRHFGALSQGEIAA
;
A
#
# COMPACT_ATOMS: atom_id res chain seq x y z
N LEU A 1 8.18 -5.42 17.67
CA LEU A 1 7.52 -4.27 17.01
C LEU A 1 6.48 -3.62 17.92
N PHE A 2 5.56 -4.36 18.55
CA PHE A 2 4.46 -3.78 19.34
C PHE A 2 4.94 -2.96 20.54
N ASP A 3 5.98 -3.40 21.25
CA ASP A 3 6.59 -2.64 22.35
C ASP A 3 7.13 -1.29 21.83
N VAL A 4 7.76 -1.31 20.65
CA VAL A 4 8.25 -0.11 19.97
C VAL A 4 7.10 0.84 19.59
N LEU A 5 6.02 0.32 19.01
CA LEU A 5 4.85 1.12 18.67
C LEU A 5 4.19 1.74 19.93
N THR A 6 4.15 0.98 21.04
CA THR A 6 3.66 1.48 22.33
C THR A 6 4.53 2.62 22.88
N GLU A 7 5.86 2.48 22.80
CA GLU A 7 6.80 3.53 23.18
C GLU A 7 6.60 4.79 22.32
N LEU A 8 6.57 4.63 20.99
CA LEU A 8 6.38 5.74 20.06
C LEU A 8 5.05 6.47 20.31
N ARG A 9 3.95 5.71 20.53
CA ARG A 9 2.65 6.29 20.86
C ARG A 9 2.69 7.11 22.16
N SER A 10 3.42 6.64 23.18
CA SER A 10 3.57 7.40 24.45
C SER A 10 4.27 8.74 24.26
N ARG A 11 4.99 8.89 23.13
CA ARG A 11 5.67 10.13 22.69
C ARG A 11 4.85 10.95 21.69
N GLY A 12 3.59 10.57 21.47
CA GLY A 12 2.66 11.27 20.57
C GLY A 12 2.83 10.91 19.09
N VAL A 13 3.56 9.83 18.76
CA VAL A 13 3.67 9.34 17.38
C VAL A 13 2.40 8.56 17.04
N LEU A 14 1.80 8.89 15.90
CA LEU A 14 0.66 8.16 15.33
C LEU A 14 1.19 7.04 14.42
N TRP A 15 0.47 5.93 14.36
CA TRP A 15 0.82 4.87 13.44
C TRP A 15 -0.37 4.37 12.64
N ALA A 16 -0.10 3.92 11.42
CA ALA A 16 -1.09 3.47 10.47
C ALA A 16 -0.67 2.16 9.82
N ILE A 17 -1.67 1.33 9.49
CA ILE A 17 -1.50 0.20 8.58
C ILE A 17 -1.85 0.70 7.17
N ASN A 18 -0.95 0.50 6.19
CA ASN A 18 -1.19 0.81 4.78
C ASN A 18 -1.10 -0.48 3.96
N THR A 19 -2.23 -0.96 3.45
CA THR A 19 -2.35 -2.32 2.91
C THR A 19 -3.26 -2.40 1.67
N GLY A 20 -3.02 -3.41 0.83
CA GLY A 20 -3.95 -3.79 -0.25
C GLY A 20 -5.20 -4.53 0.21
N ARG A 21 -5.27 -4.94 1.48
CA ARG A 21 -6.47 -5.60 2.02
C ARG A 21 -7.60 -4.60 2.20
N GLU A 22 -8.83 -5.10 2.10
CA GLU A 22 -10.04 -4.32 2.37
C GLU A 22 -10.26 -4.15 3.87
N LEU A 23 -11.05 -3.14 4.25
CA LEU A 23 -11.28 -2.77 5.64
C LEU A 23 -11.79 -3.95 6.48
N LEU A 24 -12.74 -4.74 5.95
CA LEU A 24 -13.28 -5.92 6.62
C LEU A 24 -12.18 -6.92 7.03
N HIS A 25 -11.24 -7.20 6.12
CA HIS A 25 -10.14 -8.13 6.41
C HIS A 25 -9.16 -7.58 7.46
N ILE A 26 -9.01 -6.24 7.54
CA ILE A 26 -8.21 -5.61 8.61
C ILE A 26 -8.93 -5.73 9.95
N GLU A 27 -10.24 -5.47 10.01
CA GLU A 27 -11.03 -5.62 11.24
C GLU A 27 -11.01 -7.07 11.76
N GLU A 28 -11.14 -8.04 10.86
CA GLU A 28 -11.03 -9.47 11.20
C GLU A 28 -9.63 -9.79 11.74
N GLY A 29 -8.58 -9.36 11.06
CA GLY A 29 -7.19 -9.59 11.48
C GLY A 29 -6.86 -8.94 12.83
N LEU A 30 -7.25 -7.69 13.06
CA LEU A 30 -7.03 -7.01 14.34
C LEU A 30 -7.71 -7.74 15.50
N ARG A 31 -8.90 -8.28 15.28
CA ARG A 31 -9.66 -9.06 16.28
C ARG A 31 -9.07 -10.45 16.49
N GLU A 32 -8.76 -11.18 15.41
CA GLU A 32 -8.27 -12.55 15.46
C GLU A 32 -6.90 -12.64 16.13
N PHE A 33 -5.98 -11.75 15.79
CA PHE A 33 -4.63 -11.73 16.33
C PHE A 33 -4.49 -10.95 17.63
N ASN A 34 -5.59 -10.37 18.14
CA ASN A 34 -5.63 -9.62 19.39
C ASN A 34 -4.44 -8.65 19.52
N PHE A 35 -4.32 -7.75 18.56
CA PHE A 35 -3.23 -6.77 18.51
C PHE A 35 -3.16 -5.99 19.82
N PRO A 36 -1.99 -5.92 20.48
CA PRO A 36 -1.86 -5.26 21.78
C PRO A 36 -1.96 -3.74 21.70
N ILE A 37 -1.85 -3.19 20.51
CA ILE A 37 -2.00 -1.75 20.24
C ILE A 37 -2.71 -1.55 18.89
N ASP A 38 -3.87 -0.94 18.92
CA ASP A 38 -4.63 -0.63 17.70
C ASP A 38 -3.94 0.47 16.88
N PRO A 39 -4.01 0.42 15.53
CA PRO A 39 -3.58 1.53 14.71
C PRO A 39 -4.50 2.76 14.90
N ASP A 40 -3.92 3.96 14.77
CA ASP A 40 -4.69 5.20 14.78
C ASP A 40 -5.46 5.39 13.47
N PHE A 41 -4.88 4.89 12.37
CA PHE A 41 -5.45 4.93 11.02
C PHE A 41 -5.24 3.61 10.30
N VAL A 42 -6.12 3.31 9.35
CA VAL A 42 -5.91 2.24 8.37
C VAL A 42 -6.12 2.80 6.96
N LEU A 43 -5.16 2.49 6.09
CA LEU A 43 -5.22 2.79 4.67
C LEU A 43 -5.41 1.44 3.97
N THR A 44 -6.55 1.26 3.31
CA THR A 44 -6.99 -0.02 2.78
C THR A 44 -7.14 0.00 1.26
N ALA A 45 -7.25 -1.17 0.66
CA ALA A 45 -7.42 -1.33 -0.78
C ALA A 45 -6.41 -0.51 -1.62
N GLU A 46 -5.18 -0.27 -1.09
CA GLU A 46 -4.09 0.53 -1.67
C GLU A 46 -4.35 2.05 -1.68
N ARG A 47 -5.51 2.55 -1.26
CA ARG A 47 -5.95 3.91 -1.60
C ARG A 47 -6.94 4.58 -0.63
N GLU A 48 -7.65 3.82 0.18
CA GLU A 48 -8.68 4.36 1.08
C GLU A 48 -8.07 4.80 2.41
N VAL A 49 -8.67 5.77 3.08
CA VAL A 49 -8.16 6.31 4.35
C VAL A 49 -9.27 6.32 5.39
N PHE A 50 -9.06 5.61 6.49
CA PHE A 50 -10.00 5.51 7.60
C PHE A 50 -9.37 5.88 8.93
N HIS A 51 -10.19 6.40 9.84
CA HIS A 51 -9.84 6.68 11.22
C HIS A 51 -10.87 6.08 12.19
N ARG A 52 -10.51 5.98 13.47
CA ARG A 52 -11.46 5.56 14.51
C ARG A 52 -12.44 6.68 14.82
N GLY A 53 -13.73 6.39 14.72
CA GLY A 53 -14.79 7.28 15.17
C GLY A 53 -15.03 7.19 16.69
N PRO A 54 -15.92 8.06 17.23
CA PRO A 54 -16.21 8.12 18.67
C PRO A 54 -16.69 6.80 19.29
N GLY A 55 -17.31 5.93 18.50
CA GLY A 55 -17.76 4.59 18.92
C GLY A 55 -16.74 3.47 18.70
N GLY A 56 -15.51 3.79 18.28
CA GLY A 56 -14.46 2.83 17.99
C GLY A 56 -14.53 2.14 16.62
N GLN A 57 -15.59 2.40 15.84
CA GLN A 57 -15.71 1.90 14.46
C GLN A 57 -14.84 2.72 13.50
N TRP A 58 -14.41 2.09 12.39
CA TRP A 58 -13.71 2.77 11.32
C TRP A 58 -14.68 3.64 10.50
N GLN A 59 -14.25 4.83 10.16
CA GLN A 59 -15.01 5.81 9.39
C GLN A 59 -14.11 6.47 8.36
N ASP A 60 -14.70 6.95 7.27
CA ASP A 60 -13.99 7.77 6.28
C ASP A 60 -13.31 8.95 6.97
N PHE A 61 -12.05 9.20 6.63
CA PHE A 61 -11.34 10.36 7.13
C PHE A 61 -11.33 11.47 6.07
N GLY A 62 -12.23 12.44 6.23
CA GLY A 62 -12.48 13.49 5.24
C GLY A 62 -13.31 12.99 4.04
N ASP A 63 -13.10 13.61 2.87
CA ASP A 63 -13.82 13.32 1.62
C ASP A 63 -13.03 12.46 0.63
N TRP A 64 -11.83 12.01 1.03
CA TRP A 64 -10.91 11.30 0.14
C TRP A 64 -11.49 10.02 -0.45
N ASN A 65 -12.11 9.17 0.35
CA ASN A 65 -12.67 7.91 -0.12
C ASN A 65 -13.80 8.15 -1.13
N GLN A 66 -14.64 9.16 -0.92
CA GLN A 66 -15.70 9.54 -1.86
C GLN A 66 -15.12 10.02 -3.20
N ARG A 67 -14.04 10.83 -3.17
CA ARG A 67 -13.32 11.25 -4.38
C ARG A 67 -12.68 10.07 -5.10
N CYS A 68 -12.11 9.14 -4.34
CA CYS A 68 -11.53 7.91 -4.85
C CYS A 68 -12.57 7.06 -5.58
N TYR A 69 -13.71 6.78 -4.95
CA TYR A 69 -14.79 5.97 -5.56
C TYR A 69 -15.32 6.62 -6.83
N LYS A 70 -15.58 7.93 -6.80
CA LYS A 70 -16.04 8.66 -7.98
C LYS A 70 -15.04 8.59 -9.13
N ALA A 71 -13.75 8.81 -8.86
CA ALA A 71 -12.70 8.75 -9.88
C ALA A 71 -12.58 7.33 -10.50
N HIS A 72 -12.70 6.29 -9.68
CA HIS A 72 -12.68 4.91 -10.16
C HIS A 72 -13.93 4.57 -10.99
N ASP A 73 -15.12 5.00 -10.60
CA ASP A 73 -16.34 4.82 -11.39
C ASP A 73 -16.23 5.49 -12.76
N GLU A 74 -15.75 6.74 -12.81
CA GLU A 74 -15.52 7.46 -14.06
C GLU A 74 -14.44 6.78 -14.93
N LEU A 75 -13.37 6.27 -14.30
CA LEU A 75 -12.32 5.52 -14.98
C LEU A 75 -12.88 4.25 -15.63
N TYR A 76 -13.63 3.45 -14.89
CA TYR A 76 -14.19 2.20 -15.39
C TYR A 76 -15.17 2.43 -16.54
N LEU A 77 -15.98 3.49 -16.49
CA LEU A 77 -16.91 3.85 -17.58
C LEU A 77 -16.18 4.11 -18.90
N ARG A 78 -15.00 4.75 -18.87
CA ARG A 78 -14.19 5.03 -20.08
C ARG A 78 -13.23 3.92 -20.45
N SER A 79 -13.03 2.92 -19.60
CA SER A 79 -12.06 1.83 -19.80
C SER A 79 -12.65 0.61 -20.52
N GLY A 80 -13.92 0.60 -20.91
CA GLY A 80 -14.63 -0.58 -21.43
C GLY A 80 -13.89 -1.31 -22.55
N SER A 81 -13.35 -0.58 -23.55
CA SER A 81 -12.56 -1.19 -24.63
C SER A 81 -11.26 -1.80 -24.14
N LEU A 82 -10.53 -1.09 -23.26
CA LEU A 82 -9.28 -1.61 -22.68
C LEU A 82 -9.53 -2.87 -21.84
N LEU A 83 -10.56 -2.86 -21.00
CA LEU A 83 -10.92 -4.03 -20.16
C LEU A 83 -11.33 -5.23 -21.01
N HIS A 84 -12.03 -5.01 -22.13
CA HIS A 84 -12.34 -6.06 -23.09
C HIS A 84 -11.07 -6.66 -23.71
N ASP A 85 -10.11 -5.83 -24.12
CA ASP A 85 -8.84 -6.28 -24.70
C ASP A 85 -7.98 -7.03 -23.67
N ILE A 86 -8.00 -6.59 -22.40
CA ILE A 86 -7.36 -7.31 -21.28
C ILE A 86 -7.99 -8.71 -21.14
N LEU A 87 -9.30 -8.81 -21.07
CA LEU A 87 -9.98 -10.12 -20.96
C LEU A 87 -9.65 -11.04 -22.12
N ALA A 88 -9.66 -10.52 -23.36
CA ALA A 88 -9.31 -11.29 -24.55
C ALA A 88 -7.84 -11.76 -24.54
N PHE A 89 -6.92 -10.93 -24.04
CA PHE A 89 -5.52 -11.31 -23.86
C PHE A 89 -5.37 -12.40 -22.78
N LEU A 90 -6.03 -12.26 -21.64
CA LEU A 90 -5.98 -13.25 -20.56
C LEU A 90 -6.47 -14.62 -21.05
N ASP A 91 -7.60 -14.66 -21.72
CA ASP A 91 -8.21 -15.91 -22.24
C ASP A 91 -7.34 -16.60 -23.30
N ARG A 92 -6.73 -15.83 -24.20
CA ARG A 92 -5.98 -16.38 -25.34
C ARG A 92 -4.53 -16.75 -25.01
N ASP A 93 -3.85 -15.90 -24.22
CA ASP A 93 -2.38 -15.90 -24.12
C ASP A 93 -1.85 -16.28 -22.73
N THR A 94 -2.73 -16.48 -21.75
CA THR A 94 -2.35 -16.74 -20.36
C THR A 94 -3.21 -17.81 -19.69
N LYS A 95 -2.82 -18.21 -18.48
CA LYS A 95 -3.64 -19.00 -17.56
C LYS A 95 -4.18 -18.16 -16.40
N ALA A 96 -3.94 -16.85 -16.44
CA ALA A 96 -4.39 -15.92 -15.42
C ALA A 96 -5.91 -15.83 -15.36
N HIS A 97 -6.43 -15.59 -14.16
CA HIS A 97 -7.85 -15.46 -13.92
C HIS A 97 -8.21 -14.01 -13.63
N PRO A 98 -9.24 -13.45 -14.32
CA PRO A 98 -9.77 -12.14 -13.96
C PRO A 98 -10.47 -12.20 -12.61
N ILE A 99 -10.34 -11.11 -11.84
CA ILE A 99 -11.01 -10.91 -10.55
C ILE A 99 -12.13 -9.91 -10.76
N PHE A 100 -13.34 -10.27 -10.35
CA PHE A 100 -14.54 -9.46 -10.52
C PHE A 100 -15.11 -8.99 -9.17
N GLU A 101 -15.68 -7.81 -9.20
CA GLU A 101 -16.58 -7.28 -8.18
C GLU A 101 -17.92 -6.96 -8.88
N GLY A 102 -18.93 -7.78 -8.61
CA GLY A 102 -20.15 -7.81 -9.44
C GLY A 102 -19.80 -8.12 -10.90
N ASP A 103 -20.22 -7.25 -11.83
CA ASP A 103 -19.93 -7.39 -13.27
C ASP A 103 -18.65 -6.66 -13.71
N ARG A 104 -17.93 -6.04 -12.78
CA ARG A 104 -16.74 -5.22 -13.04
C ARG A 104 -15.47 -6.05 -12.82
N ILE A 105 -14.62 -6.16 -13.83
CA ILE A 105 -13.25 -6.68 -13.63
C ILE A 105 -12.41 -5.65 -12.88
N ILE A 106 -11.95 -5.99 -11.69
CA ILE A 106 -11.17 -5.10 -10.82
C ILE A 106 -9.68 -5.47 -10.77
N GLY A 107 -9.30 -6.57 -11.40
CA GLY A 107 -7.92 -7.04 -11.39
C GLY A 107 -7.81 -8.44 -11.98
N LEU A 108 -6.68 -9.08 -11.72
CA LEU A 108 -6.37 -10.44 -12.18
C LEU A 108 -5.38 -11.14 -11.24
N ALA A 109 -5.34 -12.47 -11.33
CA ALA A 109 -4.37 -13.32 -10.67
C ALA A 109 -3.69 -14.20 -11.71
N ALA A 110 -2.36 -14.13 -11.80
CA ALA A 110 -1.53 -14.97 -12.65
C ALA A 110 -1.19 -16.31 -11.96
N GLU A 111 -0.76 -17.30 -12.74
CA GLU A 111 -0.32 -18.59 -12.21
C GLU A 111 1.02 -18.49 -11.45
N ASN A 112 1.90 -17.57 -11.89
CA ASN A 112 3.24 -17.36 -11.32
C ASN A 112 3.80 -15.98 -11.70
N ASP A 113 4.94 -15.61 -11.13
CA ASP A 113 5.59 -14.32 -11.35
C ASP A 113 5.99 -14.09 -12.81
N ALA A 114 6.51 -15.11 -13.51
CA ALA A 114 6.92 -14.98 -14.91
C ALA A 114 5.71 -14.71 -15.83
N GLU A 115 4.55 -15.28 -15.54
CA GLU A 115 3.32 -14.96 -16.24
C GLU A 115 2.86 -13.54 -15.91
N MET A 116 2.93 -13.12 -14.63
CA MET A 116 2.59 -11.77 -14.22
C MET A 116 3.49 -10.75 -14.92
N ASP A 117 4.79 -11.01 -15.07
CA ASP A 117 5.71 -10.13 -15.80
C ASP A 117 5.24 -9.89 -17.24
N ARG A 118 4.85 -10.93 -17.97
CA ARG A 118 4.29 -10.81 -19.33
C ARG A 118 2.97 -10.04 -19.36
N ILE A 119 2.12 -10.26 -18.36
CA ILE A 119 0.87 -9.52 -18.24
C ILE A 119 1.15 -8.04 -17.96
N CYS A 120 2.10 -7.74 -17.11
CA CYS A 120 2.51 -6.35 -16.82
C CYS A 120 3.05 -5.65 -18.09
N GLU A 121 3.86 -6.33 -18.93
CA GLU A 121 4.31 -5.80 -20.21
C GLU A 121 3.13 -5.46 -21.15
N PHE A 122 2.13 -6.31 -21.19
CA PHE A 122 0.90 -6.05 -21.95
C PHE A 122 0.15 -4.84 -21.38
N LEU A 123 -0.08 -4.81 -20.05
CA LEU A 123 -0.78 -3.73 -19.38
C LEU A 123 -0.07 -2.38 -19.58
N GLU A 124 1.27 -2.33 -19.46
CA GLU A 124 2.05 -1.10 -19.66
C GLU A 124 1.88 -0.53 -21.07
N ARG A 125 1.81 -1.38 -22.09
CA ARG A 125 1.60 -0.97 -23.48
C ARG A 125 0.18 -0.43 -23.71
N GLU A 126 -0.82 -1.10 -23.14
CA GLU A 126 -2.22 -0.82 -23.46
C GLU A 126 -2.82 0.29 -22.59
N ARG A 127 -2.38 0.44 -21.31
CA ARG A 127 -2.94 1.42 -20.37
C ARG A 127 -2.84 2.87 -20.86
N VAL A 128 -1.86 3.20 -21.69
CA VAL A 128 -1.67 4.54 -22.22
C VAL A 128 -2.86 5.03 -23.06
N ARG A 129 -3.72 4.11 -23.53
CA ARG A 129 -4.94 4.41 -24.30
C ARG A 129 -6.04 5.03 -23.45
N VAL A 130 -5.97 4.84 -22.12
CA VAL A 130 -6.95 5.37 -21.17
C VAL A 130 -6.23 6.20 -20.11
N PRO A 131 -6.21 7.53 -20.25
CA PRO A 131 -5.56 8.40 -19.27
C PRO A 131 -6.08 8.16 -17.85
N GLY A 132 -5.16 8.04 -16.90
CA GLY A 132 -5.47 7.73 -15.50
C GLY A 132 -5.62 6.25 -15.18
N PHE A 133 -5.65 5.35 -16.18
CA PHE A 133 -5.67 3.91 -15.90
C PHE A 133 -4.30 3.43 -15.42
N GLN A 134 -4.29 2.75 -14.28
CA GLN A 134 -3.12 2.17 -13.66
C GLN A 134 -3.47 0.81 -13.07
N TYR A 135 -2.45 0.04 -12.70
CA TYR A 135 -2.59 -1.20 -11.93
C TYR A 135 -1.54 -1.26 -10.83
N MET A 136 -1.87 -1.93 -9.74
CA MET A 136 -0.97 -2.22 -8.63
C MET A 136 -0.70 -3.71 -8.59
N ARG A 137 0.56 -4.08 -8.83
CA ARG A 137 1.02 -5.46 -8.70
C ARG A 137 1.35 -5.79 -7.25
N ASN A 138 0.94 -6.99 -6.83
CA ASN A 138 1.37 -7.63 -5.59
C ASN A 138 1.60 -9.12 -5.87
N THR A 139 2.86 -9.56 -6.02
CA THR A 139 3.26 -10.91 -6.41
C THR A 139 2.58 -11.30 -7.73
N VAL A 140 1.67 -12.28 -7.68
CA VAL A 140 0.89 -12.79 -8.81
C VAL A 140 -0.48 -12.11 -8.99
N TYR A 141 -0.76 -11.07 -8.20
CA TYR A 141 -1.99 -10.29 -8.29
C TYR A 141 -1.74 -8.92 -8.92
N ALA A 142 -2.68 -8.45 -9.71
CA ALA A 142 -2.73 -7.07 -10.17
C ALA A 142 -4.14 -6.51 -9.98
N ARG A 143 -4.26 -5.36 -9.29
CA ARG A 143 -5.52 -4.63 -9.11
C ARG A 143 -5.52 -3.41 -10.02
N PHE A 144 -6.60 -3.17 -10.75
CA PHE A 144 -6.77 -1.98 -11.57
C PHE A 144 -7.19 -0.80 -10.71
N CYS A 145 -6.62 0.37 -10.99
CA CYS A 145 -6.87 1.57 -10.21
C CYS A 145 -6.69 2.84 -11.03
N HIS A 146 -7.10 3.96 -10.44
CA HIS A 146 -6.82 5.28 -10.97
C HIS A 146 -5.43 5.75 -10.50
N GLU A 147 -4.62 6.34 -11.39
CA GLU A 147 -3.23 6.73 -11.11
C GLU A 147 -3.07 7.70 -9.93
N ASP A 148 -4.10 8.53 -9.64
CA ASP A 148 -4.07 9.47 -8.52
C ASP A 148 -4.29 8.80 -7.15
N PHE A 149 -4.65 7.51 -7.12
CA PHE A 149 -4.98 6.80 -5.89
C PHE A 149 -4.09 5.58 -5.69
N SER A 150 -3.12 5.72 -4.81
CA SER A 150 -2.11 4.71 -4.47
C SER A 150 -1.79 4.76 -2.98
N LYS A 151 -0.99 3.82 -2.48
CA LYS A 151 -0.47 3.86 -1.09
C LYS A 151 0.26 5.17 -0.79
N GLY A 152 0.99 5.73 -1.75
CA GLY A 152 1.70 6.99 -1.60
C GLY A 152 0.76 8.18 -1.48
N THR A 153 -0.21 8.31 -2.39
CA THR A 153 -1.17 9.43 -2.37
C THR A 153 -2.12 9.34 -1.17
N ALA A 154 -2.54 8.13 -0.76
CA ALA A 154 -3.30 7.93 0.47
C ALA A 154 -2.49 8.35 1.72
N LEU A 155 -1.18 8.05 1.76
CA LEU A 155 -0.30 8.50 2.84
C LEU A 155 -0.17 10.03 2.86
N SER A 156 -0.03 10.68 1.70
CA SER A 156 -0.05 12.15 1.62
C SER A 156 -1.36 12.75 2.10
N GLU A 157 -2.49 12.14 1.74
CA GLU A 157 -3.80 12.62 2.22
C GLU A 157 -3.94 12.46 3.73
N LEU A 158 -3.48 11.33 4.30
CA LEU A 158 -3.42 11.16 5.76
C LEU A 158 -2.58 12.26 6.40
N GLY A 159 -1.39 12.56 5.87
CA GLY A 159 -0.53 13.67 6.33
C GLY A 159 -1.27 15.01 6.28
N ARG A 160 -1.96 15.31 5.19
CA ARG A 160 -2.77 16.53 5.03
C ARG A 160 -3.89 16.63 6.08
N LEU A 161 -4.63 15.54 6.30
CA LEU A 161 -5.76 15.49 7.24
C LEU A 161 -5.31 15.58 8.71
N THR A 162 -4.13 15.08 9.03
CA THR A 162 -3.55 15.14 10.37
C THR A 162 -2.66 16.36 10.60
N GLY A 163 -2.35 17.13 9.55
CA GLY A 163 -1.42 18.27 9.62
C GLY A 163 0.06 17.85 9.73
N ILE A 164 0.39 16.60 9.42
CA ILE A 164 1.75 16.06 9.48
C ILE A 164 2.39 16.15 8.09
N SER A 165 3.49 16.91 7.98
CA SER A 165 4.23 17.04 6.72
C SER A 165 5.04 15.77 6.41
N PRO A 166 5.38 15.51 5.13
CA PRO A 166 6.21 14.37 4.73
C PRO A 166 7.54 14.28 5.48
N GLU A 167 8.10 15.41 5.91
CA GLU A 167 9.35 15.47 6.68
C GLU A 167 9.28 14.74 8.04
N HIS A 168 8.07 14.52 8.54
CA HIS A 168 7.81 13.85 9.83
C HIS A 168 7.15 12.48 9.65
N ILE A 169 7.14 11.95 8.42
CA ILE A 169 6.56 10.64 8.12
C ILE A 169 7.67 9.62 7.89
N PHE A 170 7.52 8.48 8.57
CA PHE A 170 8.26 7.24 8.31
C PHE A 170 7.31 6.27 7.58
N ALA A 171 7.82 5.64 6.50
CA ALA A 171 7.11 4.58 5.78
C ALA A 171 8.00 3.37 5.57
N ALA A 172 7.45 2.18 5.77
CA ALA A 172 8.14 0.92 5.49
C ALA A 172 7.23 -0.01 4.68
N GLY A 173 7.81 -0.73 3.73
CA GLY A 173 7.11 -1.68 2.87
C GLY A 173 8.07 -2.70 2.26
N ASP A 174 7.54 -3.77 1.68
CA ASP A 174 8.35 -4.90 1.22
C ASP A 174 8.04 -5.37 -0.20
N HIS A 175 6.97 -4.84 -0.83
CA HIS A 175 6.50 -5.36 -2.11
C HIS A 175 6.21 -4.25 -3.15
N TYR A 176 5.94 -4.62 -4.41
CA TYR A 176 5.72 -3.69 -5.54
C TYR A 176 4.65 -2.64 -5.29
N ASN A 177 3.57 -2.99 -4.58
CA ASN A 177 2.48 -2.07 -4.23
C ASN A 177 2.89 -1.00 -3.20
N ASP A 178 4.06 -1.16 -2.56
CA ASP A 178 4.61 -0.18 -1.63
C ASP A 178 5.49 0.89 -2.31
N LEU A 179 5.96 0.61 -3.54
CA LEU A 179 6.83 1.54 -4.28
C LEU A 179 6.30 2.99 -4.32
N PRO A 180 4.99 3.24 -4.52
CA PRO A 180 4.47 4.60 -4.52
C PRO A 180 4.64 5.36 -3.20
N MET A 181 4.68 4.68 -2.04
CA MET A 181 4.88 5.36 -0.75
C MET A 181 6.37 5.45 -0.33
N LEU A 182 7.25 4.71 -1.03
CA LEU A 182 8.69 4.63 -0.72
C LEU A 182 9.55 5.48 -1.67
N ASP A 183 8.96 6.22 -2.58
CA ASP A 183 9.66 7.01 -3.61
C ASP A 183 10.23 8.35 -3.09
N GLY A 184 10.09 8.63 -1.79
CA GLY A 184 10.59 9.83 -1.11
C GLY A 184 9.71 11.07 -1.26
N ARG A 185 8.57 10.99 -1.97
CA ARG A 185 7.65 12.13 -2.13
C ARG A 185 6.64 12.25 -1.00
N HIS A 186 6.28 11.14 -0.38
CA HIS A 186 5.18 11.03 0.58
C HIS A 186 5.65 10.83 2.03
N ALA A 187 6.89 10.41 2.21
CA ALA A 187 7.54 10.22 3.49
C ALA A 187 9.03 10.55 3.36
N ARG A 188 9.58 11.26 4.34
CA ARG A 188 11.01 11.60 4.42
C ARG A 188 11.84 10.37 4.76
N TRP A 189 11.36 9.56 5.68
CA TRP A 189 12.05 8.41 6.21
C TRP A 189 11.44 7.15 5.62
N VAL A 190 12.13 6.54 4.66
CA VAL A 190 11.65 5.33 3.99
C VAL A 190 12.56 4.15 4.27
N ALA A 191 11.97 2.97 4.44
CA ALA A 191 12.73 1.76 4.73
C ALA A 191 12.09 0.51 4.12
N CYS A 192 12.86 -0.56 4.05
CA CYS A 192 12.34 -1.88 3.76
C CYS A 192 13.07 -2.96 4.57
N PRO A 193 12.38 -4.04 4.97
CA PRO A 193 12.99 -5.23 5.58
C PRO A 193 13.90 -5.97 4.60
N GLY A 194 14.81 -6.78 5.13
CA GLY A 194 15.80 -7.54 4.34
C GLY A 194 15.19 -8.56 3.37
N ASN A 195 13.99 -9.04 3.65
CA ASN A 195 13.23 -9.96 2.78
C ASN A 195 12.40 -9.27 1.68
N SER A 196 12.51 -7.96 1.50
CA SER A 196 11.80 -7.20 0.47
C SER A 196 12.23 -7.60 -0.94
N VAL A 197 11.32 -7.42 -1.91
CA VAL A 197 11.65 -7.63 -3.33
C VAL A 197 12.72 -6.63 -3.77
N GLU A 198 13.54 -7.03 -4.76
CA GLU A 198 14.70 -6.23 -5.18
C GLU A 198 14.32 -4.81 -5.63
N ALA A 199 13.22 -4.66 -6.38
CA ALA A 199 12.73 -3.35 -6.83
C ALA A 199 12.45 -2.37 -5.67
N VAL A 200 12.01 -2.88 -4.50
CA VAL A 200 11.79 -2.07 -3.30
C VAL A 200 13.12 -1.68 -2.67
N LYS A 201 14.08 -2.60 -2.56
CA LYS A 201 15.44 -2.30 -2.04
C LYS A 201 16.14 -1.24 -2.89
N GLU A 202 16.06 -1.36 -4.21
CA GLU A 202 16.59 -0.38 -5.15
C GLU A 202 15.92 1.00 -4.97
N MET A 203 14.59 1.03 -4.84
CA MET A 203 13.84 2.27 -4.61
C MET A 203 14.28 2.95 -3.31
N VAL A 204 14.29 2.20 -2.20
CA VAL A 204 14.68 2.69 -0.87
C VAL A 204 16.13 3.19 -0.89
N THR A 205 17.04 2.47 -1.52
CA THR A 205 18.44 2.89 -1.68
C THR A 205 18.56 4.19 -2.47
N ARG A 206 17.84 4.29 -3.58
CA ARG A 206 17.83 5.49 -4.47
C ARG A 206 17.30 6.73 -3.76
N THR A 207 16.35 6.58 -2.86
CA THR A 207 15.77 7.69 -2.09
C THR A 207 16.56 8.05 -0.85
N GLY A 208 17.70 7.36 -0.58
CA GLY A 208 18.50 7.56 0.62
C GLY A 208 17.86 7.00 1.90
N GLY A 209 16.97 6.03 1.74
CA GLY A 209 16.34 5.31 2.84
C GLY A 209 17.19 4.18 3.40
N HIS A 210 16.64 3.37 4.29
CA HIS A 210 17.31 2.27 4.96
C HIS A 210 16.79 0.91 4.49
N VAL A 211 17.69 0.10 3.91
CA VAL A 211 17.46 -1.32 3.65
C VAL A 211 17.94 -2.10 4.85
N ALA A 212 17.01 -2.68 5.62
CA ALA A 212 17.35 -3.38 6.84
C ALA A 212 18.04 -4.73 6.56
N SER A 213 18.89 -5.15 7.49
CA SER A 213 19.52 -6.48 7.48
C SER A 213 18.58 -7.57 7.99
N HIS A 214 17.65 -7.21 8.89
CA HIS A 214 16.65 -8.12 9.43
C HIS A 214 15.40 -8.16 8.55
N GLU A 215 14.65 -9.26 8.67
CA GLU A 215 13.43 -9.50 7.91
C GLU A 215 12.17 -9.01 8.64
N CYS A 216 11.07 -8.83 7.91
CA CYS A 216 9.75 -8.57 8.46
C CYS A 216 9.74 -7.42 9.49
N SER A 217 9.06 -7.63 10.62
CA SER A 217 8.91 -6.63 11.67
C SER A 217 10.22 -6.25 12.38
N GLU A 218 11.20 -7.15 12.42
CA GLU A 218 12.53 -6.84 13.00
C GLU A 218 13.28 -5.84 12.12
N GLY A 219 13.16 -5.97 10.79
CA GLY A 219 13.72 -4.99 9.86
C GLY A 219 13.09 -3.61 10.00
N VAL A 220 11.77 -3.54 10.27
CA VAL A 220 11.10 -2.26 10.55
C VAL A 220 11.62 -1.62 11.85
N VAL A 221 11.83 -2.43 12.91
CA VAL A 221 12.41 -1.94 14.17
C VAL A 221 13.86 -1.47 13.99
N GLU A 222 14.66 -2.20 13.19
CA GLU A 222 16.02 -1.78 12.82
C GLU A 222 15.99 -0.41 12.15
N ALA A 223 15.11 -0.21 11.18
CA ALA A 223 14.98 1.05 10.45
C ALA A 223 14.54 2.22 11.37
N LEU A 224 13.61 2.01 12.28
CA LEU A 224 13.19 3.02 13.26
C LEU A 224 14.35 3.44 14.17
N ARG A 225 15.21 2.49 14.56
CA ARG A 225 16.46 2.81 15.31
C ARG A 225 17.46 3.55 14.45
N HIS A 226 17.64 3.13 13.20
CA HIS A 226 18.57 3.79 12.26
C HIS A 226 18.25 5.28 12.10
N PHE A 227 16.96 5.63 11.99
CA PHE A 227 16.52 7.02 11.87
C PHE A 227 16.40 7.77 13.22
N GLY A 228 16.80 7.15 14.33
CA GLY A 228 16.76 7.79 15.65
C GLY A 228 15.37 7.99 16.23
N ALA A 229 14.36 7.33 15.68
CA ALA A 229 13.00 7.33 16.23
C ALA A 229 12.95 6.65 17.61
N LEU A 230 13.87 5.73 17.87
CA LEU A 230 14.06 5.04 19.15
C LEU A 230 15.39 5.46 19.75
N SER A 231 15.41 5.79 21.05
CA SER A 231 16.65 5.97 21.78
C SER A 231 17.48 4.69 21.72
N GLN A 232 18.82 4.82 21.64
CA GLN A 232 19.76 3.69 21.80
C GLN A 232 19.79 3.27 23.27
N GLY A 233 18.69 2.72 23.77
CA GLY A 233 18.50 2.25 25.13
C GLY A 233 18.43 0.74 25.16
N GLU A 234 19.54 0.14 25.64
CA GLU A 234 19.66 -1.18 26.28
C GLU A 234 18.79 -2.32 25.72
N ILE A 235 19.43 -3.15 24.89
CA ILE A 235 19.02 -4.55 24.77
C ILE A 235 19.40 -5.18 26.12
N ALA A 236 18.42 -5.33 27.02
CA ALA A 236 18.56 -6.26 28.12
C ALA A 236 18.67 -7.66 27.52
N ALA A 237 19.78 -8.30 27.77
CA ALA A 237 20.14 -9.66 27.38
C ALA A 237 19.17 -10.71 27.94
#